data_efec2092b228e568346fb93d74aa2278
#
_entry.id   efec2092b228e568346fb93d74aa2278
#
_cell.length_a   1.000
_cell.length_b   1.000
_cell.length_c   1.000
_cell.angle_alpha   90.00
_cell.angle_beta   90.00
_cell.angle_gamma   90.00
#
_symmetry.space_group_name_H-M   'P 1'
#
loop_
_entity.id
_entity.type
_entity.pdbx_description
1 polymer ?
#
loop_
_entity_poly.entity_id
_entity_poly.type
_entity_poly.pdbx_seq_one_letter_code
_entity_poly.pdbx_strand_id
1 'polypeptide(L)'
;MLDGSFRKIVDPAVRPLGRALRATKMTPDHLTVIGLLVGAASAVAVGAGHLHWGLVLVILAALPDLLDGALAKASGASSQRGAFFDSTVDRITDFLLLGGIAFYFADGRGDGGGDPRLAVLPFAVAAISSVISYQR
;
A
#
# COMPACT_ATOMS: atom_id res chain seq x y z
N MET A 1 4.35 -20.72 -10.52
CA MET A 1 4.31 -20.94 -11.99
C MET A 1 3.48 -19.89 -12.76
N LEU A 2 2.87 -18.91 -12.10
CA LEU A 2 2.12 -17.78 -12.70
C LEU A 2 2.98 -16.53 -12.98
N ASP A 3 4.23 -16.56 -12.60
CA ASP A 3 5.11 -15.39 -12.53
C ASP A 3 5.66 -14.93 -13.91
N GLY A 4 5.80 -15.82 -14.87
CA GLY A 4 6.41 -15.52 -16.17
C GLY A 4 5.50 -14.79 -17.17
N SER A 5 4.19 -15.04 -17.14
CA SER A 5 3.23 -14.45 -18.09
C SER A 5 2.81 -13.04 -17.66
N PHE A 6 2.65 -12.81 -16.36
CA PHE A 6 2.30 -11.50 -15.80
C PHE A 6 3.43 -10.48 -16.02
N ARG A 7 4.69 -10.90 -15.84
CA ARG A 7 5.87 -10.07 -16.12
C ARG A 7 5.96 -9.64 -17.57
N LYS A 8 5.61 -10.51 -18.53
CA LYS A 8 5.64 -10.18 -19.96
C LYS A 8 4.63 -9.10 -20.37
N ILE A 9 3.53 -8.96 -19.64
CA ILE A 9 2.48 -7.98 -19.91
C ILE A 9 2.77 -6.66 -19.18
N VAL A 10 3.28 -6.72 -17.95
CA VAL A 10 3.48 -5.55 -17.09
C VAL A 10 4.82 -4.85 -17.40
N ASP A 11 5.90 -5.60 -17.67
CA ASP A 11 7.23 -5.03 -17.96
C ASP A 11 7.26 -4.03 -19.14
N PRO A 12 6.60 -4.26 -20.30
CA PRO A 12 6.58 -3.27 -21.39
C PRO A 12 5.77 -2.03 -21.08
N ALA A 13 4.72 -2.13 -20.23
CA ALA A 13 3.90 -0.98 -19.85
C ALA A 13 4.59 -0.12 -18.78
N VAL A 14 5.36 -0.73 -17.89
CA VAL A 14 5.99 -0.05 -16.75
C VAL A 14 7.38 0.52 -17.10
N ARG A 15 8.09 -0.05 -18.08
CA ARG A 15 9.39 0.47 -18.56
C ARG A 15 9.37 1.94 -19.02
N PRO A 16 8.39 2.41 -19.84
CA PRO A 16 8.36 3.82 -20.25
C PRO A 16 8.08 4.74 -19.06
N LEU A 17 7.27 4.28 -18.10
CA LEU A 17 6.95 5.02 -16.89
C LEU A 17 8.16 5.16 -15.97
N GLY A 18 8.93 4.09 -15.79
CA GLY A 18 10.20 4.12 -15.05
C GLY A 18 11.24 5.06 -15.68
N ARG A 19 11.26 5.17 -17.03
CA ARG A 19 12.14 6.14 -17.72
C ARG A 19 11.67 7.57 -17.53
N ALA A 20 10.37 7.83 -17.59
CA ALA A 20 9.78 9.15 -17.36
C ALA A 20 10.03 9.62 -15.92
N LEU A 21 9.84 8.74 -14.93
CA LEU A 21 10.14 9.02 -13.52
C LEU A 21 11.63 9.31 -13.29
N ARG A 22 12.52 8.58 -13.97
CA ARG A 22 13.96 8.86 -13.92
C ARG A 22 14.32 10.25 -14.44
N ALA A 23 13.59 10.76 -15.43
CA ALA A 23 13.77 12.12 -15.94
C ALA A 23 13.37 13.20 -14.93
N THR A 24 12.49 12.89 -13.99
CA THR A 24 12.04 13.82 -12.91
C THR A 24 12.96 13.83 -11.69
N LYS A 25 14.08 13.08 -11.69
CA LYS A 25 14.98 12.91 -10.54
C LYS A 25 14.30 12.32 -9.29
N MET A 26 13.11 11.72 -9.42
CA MET A 26 12.45 11.02 -8.33
C MET A 26 13.21 9.76 -7.96
N THR A 27 13.40 9.56 -6.67
CA THR A 27 13.97 8.33 -6.13
C THR A 27 12.87 7.35 -5.76
N PRO A 28 13.13 6.03 -5.69
CA PRO A 28 12.16 5.06 -5.18
C PRO A 28 11.61 5.47 -3.80
N ASP A 29 12.47 5.94 -2.90
CA ASP A 29 12.06 6.39 -1.56
C ASP A 29 10.99 7.50 -1.58
N HIS A 30 11.04 8.41 -2.57
CA HIS A 30 9.98 9.43 -2.73
C HIS A 30 8.64 8.81 -3.10
N LEU A 31 8.63 7.79 -3.96
CA LEU A 31 7.41 7.08 -4.34
C LEU A 31 6.82 6.33 -3.15
N THR A 32 7.66 5.65 -2.37
CA THR A 32 7.24 4.97 -1.15
C THR A 32 6.61 5.94 -0.15
N VAL A 33 7.20 7.14 0.06
CA VAL A 33 6.62 8.17 0.94
C VAL A 33 5.27 8.69 0.40
N ILE A 34 5.15 8.89 -0.91
CA ILE A 34 3.88 9.30 -1.53
C ILE A 34 2.82 8.22 -1.31
N GLY A 35 3.17 6.94 -1.53
CA GLY A 35 2.30 5.79 -1.26
C GLY A 35 1.80 5.78 0.18
N LEU A 36 2.69 5.99 1.16
CA LEU A 36 2.35 6.09 2.58
C LEU A 36 1.35 7.22 2.86
N LEU A 37 1.59 8.41 2.30
CA LEU A 37 0.70 9.56 2.52
C LEU A 37 -0.69 9.32 1.93
N VAL A 38 -0.77 8.73 0.74
CA VAL A 38 -2.05 8.37 0.10
C VAL A 38 -2.72 7.24 0.87
N GLY A 39 -1.98 6.25 1.35
CA GLY A 39 -2.48 5.18 2.21
C GLY A 39 -3.04 5.69 3.54
N ALA A 40 -2.34 6.64 4.17
CA ALA A 40 -2.84 7.30 5.38
C ALA A 40 -4.14 8.09 5.12
N ALA A 41 -4.21 8.82 4.00
CA ALA A 41 -5.44 9.51 3.59
C ALA A 41 -6.59 8.52 3.33
N SER A 42 -6.29 7.36 2.74
CA SER A 42 -7.26 6.28 2.58
C SER A 42 -7.80 5.78 3.91
N ALA A 43 -6.92 5.52 4.87
CA ALA A 43 -7.31 5.07 6.20
C ALA A 43 -8.25 6.07 6.91
N VAL A 44 -7.95 7.37 6.79
CA VAL A 44 -8.82 8.44 7.31
C VAL A 44 -10.17 8.46 6.58
N ALA A 45 -10.18 8.35 5.26
CA ALA A 45 -11.42 8.33 4.47
C ALA A 45 -12.32 7.15 4.84
N VAL A 46 -11.73 5.95 5.00
CA VAL A 46 -12.44 4.74 5.43
C VAL A 46 -12.98 4.93 6.84
N GLY A 47 -12.16 5.37 7.79
CA GLY A 47 -12.56 5.62 9.16
C GLY A 47 -13.67 6.66 9.29
N ALA A 48 -13.67 7.66 8.42
CA ALA A 48 -14.75 8.67 8.34
C ALA A 48 -16.02 8.19 7.64
N GLY A 49 -16.09 6.93 7.18
CA GLY A 49 -17.23 6.34 6.50
C GLY A 49 -17.30 6.60 4.99
N HIS A 50 -16.30 7.23 4.42
CA HIS A 50 -16.22 7.49 2.98
C HIS A 50 -15.60 6.32 2.21
N LEU A 51 -16.26 5.15 2.24
CA LEU A 51 -15.70 3.90 1.72
C LEU A 51 -15.31 3.96 0.24
N HIS A 52 -16.09 4.63 -0.60
CA HIS A 52 -15.78 4.80 -2.02
C HIS A 52 -14.48 5.59 -2.24
N TRP A 53 -14.31 6.70 -1.53
CA TRP A 53 -13.08 7.48 -1.57
C TRP A 53 -11.90 6.72 -0.96
N GLY A 54 -12.15 5.97 0.13
CA GLY A 54 -11.18 5.08 0.71
C GLY A 54 -10.67 4.05 -0.30
N LEU A 55 -11.56 3.39 -1.04
CA LEU A 55 -11.19 2.42 -2.07
C LEU A 55 -10.36 3.05 -3.21
N VAL A 56 -10.78 4.21 -3.70
CA VAL A 56 -10.02 4.94 -4.75
C VAL A 56 -8.62 5.26 -4.25
N LEU A 57 -8.49 5.75 -3.02
CA LEU A 57 -7.19 6.09 -2.44
C LEU A 57 -6.31 4.85 -2.18
N VAL A 58 -6.88 3.69 -1.80
CA VAL A 58 -6.12 2.42 -1.70
C VAL A 58 -5.53 2.05 -3.05
N ILE A 59 -6.33 2.10 -4.11
CA ILE A 59 -5.86 1.80 -5.47
C ILE A 59 -4.75 2.77 -5.89
N LEU A 60 -4.92 4.06 -5.59
CA LEU A 60 -3.90 5.08 -5.88
C LEU A 60 -2.63 4.88 -5.04
N ALA A 61 -2.74 4.42 -3.79
CA ALA A 61 -1.60 4.14 -2.94
C ALA A 61 -0.75 2.95 -3.45
N ALA A 62 -1.39 1.99 -4.12
CA ALA A 62 -0.70 0.85 -4.71
C ALA A 62 0.09 1.21 -5.99
N LEU A 63 -0.21 2.33 -6.65
CA LEU A 63 0.49 2.73 -7.88
C LEU A 63 1.97 3.09 -7.64
N PRO A 64 2.33 3.90 -6.65
CA PRO A 64 3.74 4.16 -6.31
C PRO A 64 4.54 2.90 -6.08
N ASP A 65 4.00 1.91 -5.36
CA ASP A 65 4.63 0.63 -5.07
C ASP A 65 4.94 -0.18 -6.34
N LEU A 66 4.03 -0.19 -7.31
CA LEU A 66 4.29 -0.78 -8.62
C LEU A 66 5.38 -0.03 -9.40
N LEU A 67 5.46 1.30 -9.23
CA LEU A 67 6.37 2.16 -9.97
C LEU A 67 7.77 2.17 -9.39
N ASP A 68 7.95 2.10 -8.08
CA ASP A 68 9.25 2.09 -7.44
C ASP A 68 10.03 0.80 -7.74
N GLY A 69 9.36 -0.36 -7.73
CA GLY A 69 9.95 -1.61 -8.17
C GLY A 69 10.43 -1.57 -9.63
N ALA A 70 9.70 -0.89 -10.52
CA ALA A 70 10.10 -0.69 -11.91
C ALA A 70 11.26 0.31 -12.04
N LEU A 71 11.22 1.39 -11.25
CA LEU A 71 12.26 2.40 -11.20
C LEU A 71 13.56 1.82 -10.65
N ALA A 72 13.51 1.04 -9.58
CA ALA A 72 14.67 0.36 -9.00
C ALA A 72 15.32 -0.58 -10.00
N LYS A 73 14.53 -1.36 -10.76
CA LYS A 73 15.03 -2.22 -11.84
C LYS A 73 15.66 -1.43 -13.00
N ALA A 74 15.03 -0.33 -13.40
CA ALA A 74 15.49 0.49 -14.53
C ALA A 74 16.75 1.30 -14.20
N SER A 75 16.94 1.67 -12.93
CA SER A 75 18.07 2.47 -12.46
C SER A 75 19.26 1.63 -11.98
N GLY A 76 19.07 0.32 -11.78
CA GLY A 76 20.07 -0.54 -11.13
C GLY A 76 20.33 -0.15 -9.65
N ALA A 77 19.49 0.68 -9.08
CA ALA A 77 19.63 1.27 -7.73
C ALA A 77 18.95 0.44 -6.64
N SER A 78 18.71 -0.85 -6.86
CA SER A 78 18.19 -1.74 -5.81
C SER A 78 19.21 -1.84 -4.67
N SER A 79 18.88 -1.30 -3.50
CA SER A 79 19.68 -1.39 -2.30
C SER A 79 18.93 -2.15 -1.21
N GLN A 80 19.67 -2.87 -0.36
CA GLN A 80 19.08 -3.54 0.81
C GLN A 80 18.36 -2.55 1.73
N ARG A 81 18.88 -1.32 1.86
CA ARG A 81 18.27 -0.25 2.63
C ARG A 81 16.92 0.17 2.03
N GLY A 82 16.84 0.34 0.71
CA GLY A 82 15.58 0.69 0.03
C GLY A 82 14.54 -0.41 0.20
N ALA A 83 14.91 -1.68 0.03
CA ALA A 83 14.00 -2.80 0.23
C ALA A 83 13.50 -2.91 1.68
N PHE A 84 14.35 -2.61 2.67
CA PHE A 84 13.95 -2.57 4.08
C PHE A 84 12.98 -1.41 4.36
N PHE A 85 13.27 -0.21 3.83
CA PHE A 85 12.43 0.97 3.98
C PHE A 85 11.04 0.73 3.37
N ASP A 86 10.99 0.22 2.15
CA ASP A 86 9.77 -0.13 1.44
C ASP A 86 8.92 -1.14 2.23
N SER A 87 9.52 -2.26 2.63
CA SER A 87 8.84 -3.26 3.45
C SER A 87 8.31 -2.72 4.78
N THR A 88 9.01 -1.75 5.38
CA THR A 88 8.58 -1.12 6.63
C THR A 88 7.38 -0.22 6.39
N VAL A 89 7.42 0.59 5.33
CA VAL A 89 6.34 1.50 4.95
C VAL A 89 5.09 0.72 4.58
N ASP A 90 5.20 -0.39 3.85
CA ASP A 90 4.08 -1.29 3.56
C ASP A 90 3.36 -1.74 4.83
N ARG A 91 4.11 -2.15 5.86
CA ARG A 91 3.52 -2.55 7.14
C ARG A 91 2.79 -1.41 7.82
N ILE A 92 3.39 -0.22 7.82
CA ILE A 92 2.75 0.98 8.40
C ILE A 92 1.45 1.28 7.65
N THR A 93 1.45 1.20 6.34
CA THR A 93 0.26 1.43 5.50
C THR A 93 -0.82 0.40 5.77
N ASP A 94 -0.47 -0.88 5.87
CA ASP A 94 -1.40 -1.96 6.24
C ASP A 94 -2.04 -1.69 7.61
N PHE A 95 -1.24 -1.32 8.62
CA PHE A 95 -1.74 -1.01 9.95
C PHE A 95 -2.66 0.22 9.97
N LEU A 96 -2.32 1.26 9.22
CA LEU A 96 -3.16 2.45 9.09
C LEU A 96 -4.50 2.12 8.46
N LEU A 97 -4.51 1.36 7.36
CA LEU A 97 -5.74 0.98 6.66
C LEU A 97 -6.63 0.08 7.53
N LEU A 98 -6.05 -0.95 8.14
CA LEU A 98 -6.78 -1.84 9.05
C LEU A 98 -7.27 -1.10 10.29
N GLY A 99 -6.50 -0.12 10.80
CA GLY A 99 -6.91 0.78 11.87
C GLY A 99 -8.10 1.66 11.47
N GLY A 100 -8.10 2.20 10.24
CA GLY A 100 -9.23 2.96 9.67
C GLY A 100 -10.49 2.10 9.57
N ILE A 101 -10.37 0.85 9.11
CA ILE A 101 -11.48 -0.10 9.04
C ILE A 101 -12.00 -0.43 10.46
N ALA A 102 -11.11 -0.67 11.41
CA ALA A 102 -11.49 -0.94 12.79
C ALA A 102 -12.24 0.25 13.41
N PHE A 103 -11.76 1.46 13.16
CA PHE A 103 -12.44 2.68 13.61
C PHE A 103 -13.82 2.85 12.98
N TYR A 104 -13.96 2.57 11.69
CA TYR A 104 -15.25 2.60 10.98
C TYR A 104 -16.28 1.67 11.63
N PHE A 105 -15.88 0.44 11.99
CA PHE A 105 -16.77 -0.49 12.69
C PHE A 105 -17.06 -0.05 14.12
N ALA A 106 -16.08 0.49 14.84
CA ALA A 106 -16.24 0.91 16.22
C ALA A 106 -17.14 2.15 16.38
N ASP A 107 -17.06 3.10 15.42
CA ASP A 107 -17.81 4.38 15.47
C ASP A 107 -19.26 4.26 14.99
N GLY A 108 -19.65 3.11 14.47
CA GLY A 108 -21.05 2.83 14.08
C GLY A 108 -21.58 3.66 12.90
N ARG A 109 -20.69 4.33 12.14
CA ARG A 109 -21.08 5.18 11.00
C ARG A 109 -21.45 4.41 9.73
N GLY A 110 -21.38 3.08 9.73
CA GLY A 110 -21.84 2.28 8.61
C GLY A 110 -23.36 2.15 8.58
N ASP A 111 -23.94 2.05 7.38
CA ASP A 111 -25.37 1.79 7.16
C ASP A 111 -25.90 0.51 7.84
N GLY A 112 -25.02 -0.32 8.39
CA GLY A 112 -25.30 -1.55 9.13
C GLY A 112 -25.23 -1.41 10.66
N GLY A 113 -25.06 -0.20 11.20
CA GLY A 113 -24.87 0.01 12.64
C GLY A 113 -23.62 -0.75 13.10
N GLY A 114 -22.46 -0.12 13.13
CA GLY A 114 -21.19 -0.80 13.40
C GLY A 114 -21.29 -1.67 14.66
N ASP A 115 -21.10 -2.97 14.50
CA ASP A 115 -20.91 -3.85 15.65
C ASP A 115 -19.46 -3.66 16.13
N PRO A 116 -19.24 -3.09 17.33
CA PRO A 116 -17.89 -2.90 17.88
C PRO A 116 -17.08 -4.20 17.94
N ARG A 117 -17.77 -5.36 17.98
CA ARG A 117 -17.13 -6.67 17.95
C ARG A 117 -16.39 -6.93 16.64
N LEU A 118 -16.89 -6.38 15.53
CA LEU A 118 -16.25 -6.50 14.23
C LEU A 118 -14.96 -5.69 14.15
N ALA A 119 -14.78 -4.67 14.98
CA ALA A 119 -13.54 -3.89 15.06
C ALA A 119 -12.33 -4.73 15.47
N VAL A 120 -12.54 -5.87 16.14
CA VAL A 120 -11.45 -6.80 16.52
C VAL A 120 -10.88 -7.50 15.29
N LEU A 121 -11.66 -7.75 14.23
CA LEU A 121 -11.21 -8.50 13.06
C LEU A 121 -10.04 -7.83 12.32
N PRO A 122 -10.06 -6.53 12.00
CA PRO A 122 -8.93 -5.86 11.37
C PRO A 122 -7.65 -5.94 12.22
N PHE A 123 -7.76 -5.84 13.54
CA PHE A 123 -6.60 -6.00 14.43
C PHE A 123 -6.04 -7.42 14.41
N ALA A 124 -6.91 -8.44 14.40
CA ALA A 124 -6.48 -9.82 14.27
C ALA A 124 -5.77 -10.07 12.93
N VAL A 125 -6.30 -9.53 11.83
CA VAL A 125 -5.66 -9.61 10.51
C VAL A 125 -4.30 -8.90 10.52
N ALA A 126 -4.20 -7.71 11.10
CA ALA A 126 -2.95 -6.97 11.21
C ALA A 126 -1.89 -7.77 11.99
N ALA A 127 -2.28 -8.38 13.12
CA ALA A 127 -1.39 -9.19 13.94
C ALA A 127 -0.88 -10.41 13.16
N ILE A 128 -1.76 -11.16 12.48
CA ILE A 128 -1.40 -12.32 11.69
C ILE A 128 -0.48 -11.93 10.53
N SER A 129 -0.80 -10.85 9.79
CA SER A 129 0.03 -10.33 8.70
C SER A 129 1.44 -9.99 9.18
N SER A 130 1.56 -9.39 10.36
CA SER A 130 2.85 -9.05 10.96
C SER A 130 3.68 -10.29 11.28
N VAL A 131 3.07 -11.32 11.87
CA VAL A 131 3.76 -12.58 12.20
C VAL A 131 4.27 -13.27 10.94
N ILE A 132 3.45 -13.35 9.89
CA ILE A 132 3.84 -13.99 8.62
C ILE A 132 5.01 -13.24 7.99
N SER A 133 5.03 -11.91 8.07
CA SER A 133 6.12 -11.09 7.52
C SER A 133 7.43 -11.26 8.28
N TYR A 134 7.38 -11.57 9.56
CA TYR A 134 8.58 -11.76 10.40
C TYR A 134 9.28 -13.10 10.13
N GLN A 135 8.62 -14.04 9.46
CA GLN A 135 9.16 -15.37 9.15
C GLN A 135 9.93 -15.44 7.82
N ARG A 136 10.08 -14.33 7.10
CA ARG A 136 10.86 -14.23 5.87
C ARG A 136 12.18 -13.52 6.09
#